data_42988c95c69f4feb8101a4991ed04cf0
#
_entry.id   42988c95c69f4feb8101a4991ed04cf0
#
_cell.length_a   1.000
_cell.length_b   1.000
_cell.length_c   1.000
_cell.angle_alpha   90.00
_cell.angle_beta   90.00
_cell.angle_gamma   90.00
#
_symmetry.space_group_name_H-M   'P 1'
#
loop_
_entity.id
_entity.type
_entity.pdbx_description
1 polymer ?
#
loop_
_entity_poly.entity_id
_entity_poly.type
_entity_poly.pdbx_seq_one_letter_code
_entity_poly.pdbx_strand_id
1 'polypeptide(L)'
;MAQAPQTTRTDTSAPIRPVKLEKPEIDIERRPDGTMLIRSRYPLDDYPARITDRLVHWANETPDRTFMAARDANGEWRHISYAQALQYAKCIGQALLSRNLSAERPVAILSGNDLEHAMLALGCLYVGIPYAPISPAYSLVSSDFGKLRYILDLLTPGMVFACDGQQYARAIEAIVPQETELVFTRNPIAGRPSLDFNHLAATIPTDAVEDAHDKVGPDTIAKFLFTSGSTGMPKGVINTQRMWCSNQIMVRSALQYLQDEPPTVLDWAPWHHTAGGNHDVGLALYNGGTFYIDEGKPLPGAIEHTVRNLKDVACTWYFNVPKGYEALLPFFRSDEQLRRNFFSRLKVLWYAGAAIAQHVYDEYQQLAMQTIGQRVLFLTGLGSTETAPFAMSRMWESAHGVNMGLPARGSTLKLVPIDGKLEARFKGPHITPGYWRQPDLTAKAFDEEGFYKIGDALKFEDENNPLQGLLFDGRIAEDFKLGTGTWVSVGPLRAAFISHFAPYVRDVVIGGADRDYIGVIVIPDVEALRKYAPDLPKDAAAADVLDHAGVKAKFRDLLNNFAKSSTGSSNRVMRAILLAEPPSLDVGEITDKGSINQRAVLSHRKAMVEEMYSDPPSPRVITIDKKA
;
A
#
# COMPACT_ATOMS: atom_id res chain seq x y z
N MET A 1 -0.25 -37.32 -19.82
CA MET A 1 0.58 -36.23 -20.37
C MET A 1 -0.35 -35.05 -20.61
N ALA A 2 -0.49 -34.16 -19.64
CA ALA A 2 -1.21 -32.92 -19.84
C ALA A 2 -0.18 -31.90 -20.35
N GLN A 3 -0.41 -31.37 -21.55
CA GLN A 3 0.39 -30.31 -22.13
C GLN A 3 0.36 -29.09 -21.19
N ALA A 4 1.55 -28.57 -20.88
CA ALA A 4 1.67 -27.27 -20.24
C ALA A 4 0.93 -26.21 -21.08
N PRO A 5 0.20 -25.26 -20.47
CA PRO A 5 -0.45 -24.20 -21.23
C PRO A 5 0.63 -23.42 -21.98
N GLN A 6 0.52 -23.38 -23.29
CA GLN A 6 1.30 -22.48 -24.12
C GLN A 6 1.00 -21.06 -23.67
N THR A 7 2.00 -20.33 -23.21
CA THR A 7 1.94 -18.89 -23.02
C THR A 7 1.74 -18.23 -24.38
N THR A 8 0.47 -18.03 -24.77
CA THR A 8 0.13 -17.19 -25.91
C THR A 8 0.53 -15.77 -25.53
N ARG A 9 1.55 -15.22 -26.20
CA ARG A 9 1.88 -13.79 -26.10
C ARG A 9 0.60 -12.98 -26.33
N THR A 10 0.38 -11.98 -25.49
CA THR A 10 -0.73 -11.02 -25.66
C THR A 10 -0.71 -10.50 -27.08
N ASP A 11 -1.86 -10.59 -27.77
CA ASP A 11 -2.03 -9.97 -29.07
C ASP A 11 -1.99 -8.45 -28.89
N THR A 12 -0.83 -7.85 -29.12
CA THR A 12 -0.60 -6.41 -28.99
C THR A 12 -1.22 -5.62 -30.14
N SER A 13 -1.84 -6.28 -31.14
CA SER A 13 -2.52 -5.61 -32.25
C SER A 13 -3.88 -5.02 -31.88
N ALA A 14 -4.52 -5.52 -30.79
CA ALA A 14 -5.79 -4.99 -30.34
C ALA A 14 -5.63 -3.55 -29.78
N PRO A 15 -6.59 -2.63 -30.10
CA PRO A 15 -6.49 -1.26 -29.66
C PRO A 15 -6.63 -1.15 -28.14
N ILE A 16 -5.90 -0.22 -27.55
CA ILE A 16 -6.11 0.18 -26.15
C ILE A 16 -7.36 1.05 -26.08
N ARG A 17 -8.22 0.83 -25.07
CA ARG A 17 -9.37 1.70 -24.79
C ARG A 17 -8.87 3.14 -24.63
N PRO A 18 -9.43 4.10 -25.41
CA PRO A 18 -9.01 5.50 -25.31
C PRO A 18 -9.27 6.07 -23.93
N VAL A 19 -8.25 6.65 -23.33
CA VAL A 19 -8.32 7.36 -22.05
C VAL A 19 -7.53 8.65 -22.19
N LYS A 20 -8.10 9.77 -21.73
CA LYS A 20 -7.43 11.06 -21.74
C LYS A 20 -6.44 11.14 -20.58
N LEU A 21 -5.17 11.03 -20.91
CA LEU A 21 -4.04 11.09 -19.97
C LEU A 21 -3.10 12.21 -20.37
N GLU A 22 -2.34 12.72 -19.40
CA GLU A 22 -1.28 13.68 -19.66
C GLU A 22 -0.16 13.03 -20.48
N LYS A 23 0.29 13.75 -21.53
CA LYS A 23 1.52 13.39 -22.22
C LYS A 23 2.69 14.00 -21.45
N PRO A 24 3.65 13.19 -21.00
CA PRO A 24 4.74 13.71 -20.20
C PRO A 24 5.68 14.60 -21.03
N GLU A 25 6.01 15.75 -20.48
CA GLU A 25 7.10 16.60 -20.91
C GLU A 25 7.96 16.95 -19.70
N ILE A 26 9.28 16.78 -19.80
CA ILE A 26 10.19 16.97 -18.68
C ILE A 26 11.36 17.88 -19.03
N ASP A 27 11.90 18.54 -18.01
CA ASP A 27 13.21 19.16 -17.99
C ASP A 27 14.15 18.35 -17.12
N ILE A 28 15.39 18.21 -17.60
CA ILE A 28 16.46 17.53 -16.85
C ILE A 28 17.64 18.49 -16.73
N GLU A 29 17.94 18.87 -15.49
CA GLU A 29 19.16 19.59 -15.12
C GLU A 29 20.21 18.59 -14.65
N ARG A 30 21.37 18.56 -15.28
CA ARG A 30 22.49 17.69 -14.90
C ARG A 30 23.56 18.52 -14.20
N ARG A 31 24.00 18.08 -13.03
CA ARG A 31 25.04 18.73 -12.23
C ARG A 31 26.40 18.05 -12.44
N PRO A 32 27.54 18.78 -12.16
CA PRO A 32 28.88 18.22 -12.33
C PRO A 32 29.21 16.98 -11.48
N ASP A 33 28.53 16.82 -10.35
CA ASP A 33 28.66 15.67 -9.43
C ASP A 33 27.87 14.43 -9.88
N GLY A 34 27.21 14.50 -11.05
CA GLY A 34 26.36 13.45 -11.58
C GLY A 34 24.92 13.47 -11.07
N THR A 35 24.59 14.36 -10.14
CA THR A 35 23.21 14.58 -9.68
C THR A 35 22.33 15.10 -10.82
N MET A 36 21.09 14.63 -10.90
CA MET A 36 20.12 15.09 -11.88
C MET A 36 18.84 15.58 -11.19
N LEU A 37 18.32 16.72 -11.65
CA LEU A 37 16.99 17.19 -11.28
C LEU A 37 16.03 17.00 -12.45
N ILE A 38 14.94 16.28 -12.22
CA ILE A 38 13.93 16.00 -13.24
C ILE A 38 12.60 16.56 -12.76
N ARG A 39 11.92 17.32 -13.62
CA ARG A 39 10.63 17.93 -13.31
C ARG A 39 9.72 17.95 -14.53
N SER A 40 8.41 17.92 -14.32
CA SER A 40 7.46 18.20 -15.38
C SER A 40 7.63 19.64 -15.89
N ARG A 41 7.49 19.86 -17.20
CA ARG A 41 7.42 21.21 -17.81
C ARG A 41 6.11 21.90 -17.51
N TYR A 42 5.05 21.13 -17.24
CA TYR A 42 3.76 21.69 -16.89
C TYR A 42 3.78 22.16 -15.43
N PRO A 43 3.30 23.38 -15.16
CA PRO A 43 3.13 23.84 -13.79
C PRO A 43 2.06 22.97 -13.07
N LEU A 44 2.14 22.95 -11.76
CA LEU A 44 1.04 22.41 -10.96
C LEU A 44 -0.16 23.36 -11.06
N ASP A 45 -1.32 22.80 -11.35
CA ASP A 45 -2.57 23.56 -11.38
C ASP A 45 -2.97 24.01 -9.96
N ASP A 46 -3.81 25.06 -9.87
CA ASP A 46 -4.33 25.54 -8.60
C ASP A 46 -5.15 24.46 -7.87
N TYR A 47 -5.05 24.45 -6.54
CA TYR A 47 -5.77 23.52 -5.68
C TYR A 47 -6.31 24.22 -4.43
N PRO A 48 -7.40 23.70 -3.81
CA PRO A 48 -8.01 24.30 -2.64
C PRO A 48 -7.09 24.29 -1.43
N ALA A 49 -7.30 25.20 -0.50
CA ALA A 49 -6.54 25.28 0.75
C ALA A 49 -6.76 24.06 1.66
N ARG A 50 -7.94 23.44 1.55
CA ARG A 50 -8.39 22.30 2.37
C ARG A 50 -9.22 21.33 1.53
N ILE A 51 -9.12 20.05 1.84
CA ILE A 51 -9.81 19.00 1.07
C ILE A 51 -11.35 19.08 1.22
N THR A 52 -11.83 19.61 2.34
CA THR A 52 -13.25 19.80 2.62
C THR A 52 -13.91 20.86 1.75
N ASP A 53 -13.15 21.76 1.10
CA ASP A 53 -13.69 22.65 0.08
C ASP A 53 -14.30 21.87 -1.10
N ARG A 54 -13.74 20.69 -1.40
CA ARG A 54 -14.30 19.79 -2.43
C ARG A 54 -15.60 19.13 -1.95
N LEU A 55 -15.70 18.79 -0.66
CA LEU A 55 -16.94 18.28 -0.08
C LEU A 55 -18.06 19.35 -0.17
N VAL A 56 -17.77 20.58 0.23
CA VAL A 56 -18.72 21.70 0.14
C VAL A 56 -19.14 21.95 -1.32
N HIS A 57 -18.18 21.99 -2.24
CA HIS A 57 -18.44 22.15 -3.66
C HIS A 57 -19.43 21.08 -4.19
N TRP A 58 -19.15 19.81 -3.96
CA TRP A 58 -19.99 18.73 -4.49
C TRP A 58 -21.32 18.58 -3.77
N ALA A 59 -21.40 18.92 -2.49
CA ALA A 59 -22.66 18.99 -1.76
C ALA A 59 -23.61 20.07 -2.32
N ASN A 60 -23.07 21.15 -2.90
CA ASN A 60 -23.84 22.18 -3.57
C ASN A 60 -24.20 21.81 -5.03
N GLU A 61 -23.22 21.28 -5.79
CA GLU A 61 -23.40 21.00 -7.23
C GLU A 61 -24.19 19.71 -7.48
N THR A 62 -23.98 18.68 -6.64
CA THR A 62 -24.58 17.36 -6.82
C THR A 62 -24.98 16.74 -5.48
N PRO A 63 -25.90 17.36 -4.72
CA PRO A 63 -26.23 17.01 -3.34
C PRO A 63 -26.64 15.54 -3.15
N ASP A 64 -27.40 15.01 -4.09
CA ASP A 64 -27.97 13.67 -4.03
C ASP A 64 -27.04 12.56 -4.56
N ARG A 65 -25.90 12.95 -5.18
CA ARG A 65 -24.91 11.96 -5.64
C ARG A 65 -24.32 11.23 -4.44
N THR A 66 -24.26 9.91 -4.54
CA THR A 66 -23.57 9.10 -3.54
C THR A 66 -22.08 9.48 -3.51
N PHE A 67 -21.61 9.93 -2.33
CA PHE A 67 -20.18 10.08 -2.06
C PHE A 67 -19.58 8.75 -1.65
N MET A 68 -20.19 8.07 -0.69
CA MET A 68 -19.66 6.82 -0.15
C MET A 68 -20.76 5.80 0.10
N ALA A 69 -20.46 4.51 -0.10
CA ALA A 69 -21.38 3.42 0.19
C ALA A 69 -20.66 2.23 0.80
N ALA A 70 -21.34 1.50 1.67
CA ALA A 70 -20.88 0.24 2.26
C ALA A 70 -22.04 -0.75 2.36
N ARG A 71 -21.75 -2.05 2.39
CA ARG A 71 -22.76 -3.07 2.67
C ARG A 71 -23.19 -3.01 4.15
N ASP A 72 -24.47 -3.17 4.36
CA ASP A 72 -25.03 -3.40 5.69
C ASP A 72 -24.98 -4.89 6.08
N ALA A 73 -25.51 -5.22 7.26
CA ALA A 73 -25.56 -6.60 7.76
C ALA A 73 -26.44 -7.55 6.90
N ASN A 74 -27.35 -7.00 6.10
CA ASN A 74 -28.20 -7.75 5.17
C ASN A 74 -27.58 -7.91 3.79
N GLY A 75 -26.42 -7.26 3.57
CA GLY A 75 -25.72 -7.26 2.30
C GLY A 75 -26.24 -6.21 1.31
N GLU A 76 -27.09 -5.28 1.75
CA GLU A 76 -27.59 -4.18 0.94
C GLU A 76 -26.67 -2.96 1.01
N TRP A 77 -26.60 -2.16 -0.07
CA TRP A 77 -25.79 -0.97 -0.08
C TRP A 77 -26.44 0.18 0.73
N ARG A 78 -25.77 0.62 1.81
CA ARG A 78 -26.08 1.87 2.52
C ARG A 78 -25.28 3.00 1.89
N HIS A 79 -25.99 3.97 1.36
CA HIS A 79 -25.41 5.13 0.65
C HIS A 79 -25.40 6.37 1.54
N ILE A 80 -24.33 7.15 1.44
CA ILE A 80 -24.22 8.51 1.99
C ILE A 80 -24.01 9.46 0.81
N SER A 81 -24.93 10.40 0.62
CA SER A 81 -24.81 11.42 -0.42
C SER A 81 -23.82 12.51 -0.02
N TYR A 82 -23.41 13.36 -0.98
CA TYR A 82 -22.55 14.51 -0.68
C TYR A 82 -23.20 15.48 0.30
N ALA A 83 -24.50 15.77 0.17
CA ALA A 83 -25.23 16.60 1.12
C ALA A 83 -25.24 16.00 2.52
N GLN A 84 -25.50 14.69 2.62
CA GLN A 84 -25.47 13.97 3.91
C GLN A 84 -24.06 13.97 4.52
N ALA A 85 -23.02 13.74 3.70
CA ALA A 85 -21.63 13.75 4.17
C ALA A 85 -21.21 15.13 4.72
N LEU A 86 -21.63 16.22 4.06
CA LEU A 86 -21.40 17.57 4.56
C LEU A 86 -22.17 17.82 5.87
N GLN A 87 -23.42 17.36 5.97
CA GLN A 87 -24.19 17.47 7.21
C GLN A 87 -23.53 16.72 8.35
N TYR A 88 -23.07 15.48 8.12
CA TYR A 88 -22.29 14.70 9.11
C TYR A 88 -21.01 15.45 9.52
N ALA A 89 -20.26 16.00 8.55
CA ALA A 89 -19.04 16.75 8.83
C ALA A 89 -19.28 17.94 9.77
N LYS A 90 -20.38 18.69 9.56
CA LYS A 90 -20.76 19.81 10.40
C LYS A 90 -21.25 19.39 11.79
N CYS A 91 -22.13 18.39 11.87
CA CYS A 91 -22.64 17.87 13.14
C CYS A 91 -21.52 17.30 14.04
N ILE A 92 -20.70 16.43 13.46
CA ILE A 92 -19.58 15.83 14.16
C ILE A 92 -18.53 16.89 14.50
N GLY A 93 -18.20 17.78 13.56
CA GLY A 93 -17.30 18.91 13.80
C GLY A 93 -17.73 19.75 15.00
N GLN A 94 -19.02 20.12 15.10
CA GLN A 94 -19.58 20.82 16.25
C GLN A 94 -19.39 20.04 17.55
N ALA A 95 -19.65 18.73 17.53
CA ALA A 95 -19.43 17.88 18.68
C ALA A 95 -17.96 17.86 19.14
N LEU A 96 -17.02 17.85 18.20
CA LEU A 96 -15.58 17.81 18.49
C LEU A 96 -15.07 19.13 19.09
N LEU A 97 -15.61 20.29 18.66
CA LEU A 97 -15.18 21.60 19.15
C LEU A 97 -15.34 21.78 20.67
N SER A 98 -16.26 21.07 21.31
CA SER A 98 -16.49 21.13 22.76
C SER A 98 -15.54 20.24 23.60
N ARG A 99 -14.58 19.51 22.97
CA ARG A 99 -13.85 18.42 23.61
C ARG A 99 -12.36 18.66 23.85
N ASN A 100 -11.90 19.91 23.75
CA ASN A 100 -10.50 20.27 23.89
C ASN A 100 -9.56 19.36 23.07
N LEU A 101 -9.97 19.05 21.82
CA LEU A 101 -9.17 18.30 20.86
C LEU A 101 -8.32 19.26 20.01
N SER A 102 -7.15 18.81 19.62
CA SER A 102 -6.17 19.60 18.86
C SER A 102 -5.13 18.69 18.20
N ALA A 103 -4.13 19.27 17.56
CA ALA A 103 -2.99 18.49 17.07
C ALA A 103 -2.24 17.75 18.20
N GLU A 104 -2.18 18.36 19.39
CA GLU A 104 -1.56 17.76 20.58
C GLU A 104 -2.43 16.69 21.27
N ARG A 105 -3.74 16.70 20.95
CA ARG A 105 -4.76 15.77 21.48
C ARG A 105 -5.71 15.35 20.36
N PRO A 106 -5.20 14.61 19.34
CA PRO A 106 -5.97 14.23 18.16
C PRO A 106 -7.01 13.15 18.46
N VAL A 107 -7.79 12.81 17.44
CA VAL A 107 -8.68 11.64 17.45
C VAL A 107 -7.93 10.42 16.94
N ALA A 108 -7.86 9.33 17.70
CA ALA A 108 -7.35 8.05 17.23
C ALA A 108 -8.50 7.14 16.77
N ILE A 109 -8.34 6.51 15.61
CA ILE A 109 -9.34 5.60 15.02
C ILE A 109 -8.74 4.21 14.94
N LEU A 110 -9.30 3.27 15.69
CA LEU A 110 -8.85 1.87 15.71
C LEU A 110 -9.58 0.97 14.70
N SER A 111 -10.66 1.46 14.11
CA SER A 111 -11.49 0.74 13.14
C SER A 111 -10.81 0.51 11.79
N GLY A 112 -11.32 -0.48 11.06
CA GLY A 112 -11.12 -0.60 9.63
C GLY A 112 -11.88 0.47 8.83
N ASN A 113 -12.07 0.20 7.53
CA ASN A 113 -12.84 1.08 6.66
C ASN A 113 -14.34 0.88 6.93
N ASP A 114 -15.04 1.93 7.31
CA ASP A 114 -16.50 1.96 7.45
C ASP A 114 -17.04 3.38 7.28
N LEU A 115 -18.36 3.52 7.15
CA LEU A 115 -19.00 4.82 6.92
C LEU A 115 -18.85 5.76 8.11
N GLU A 116 -18.90 5.23 9.33
CA GLU A 116 -18.77 6.02 10.56
C GLU A 116 -17.35 6.55 10.74
N HIS A 117 -16.32 5.73 10.40
CA HIS A 117 -14.94 6.20 10.33
C HIS A 117 -14.80 7.36 9.33
N ALA A 118 -15.38 7.21 8.12
CA ALA A 118 -15.32 8.26 7.11
C ALA A 118 -15.99 9.55 7.58
N MET A 119 -17.18 9.46 8.19
CA MET A 119 -17.91 10.62 8.67
C MET A 119 -17.20 11.31 9.84
N LEU A 120 -16.59 10.53 10.75
CA LEU A 120 -15.76 11.08 11.83
C LEU A 120 -14.52 11.81 11.25
N ALA A 121 -13.85 11.20 10.29
CA ALA A 121 -12.70 11.81 9.61
C ALA A 121 -13.09 13.13 8.93
N LEU A 122 -14.24 13.18 8.24
CA LEU A 122 -14.75 14.42 7.63
C LEU A 122 -15.07 15.50 8.68
N GLY A 123 -15.66 15.12 9.82
CA GLY A 123 -15.89 16.04 10.94
C GLY A 123 -14.59 16.61 11.51
N CYS A 124 -13.58 15.77 11.70
CA CYS A 124 -12.23 16.20 12.11
C CYS A 124 -11.62 17.19 11.12
N LEU A 125 -11.62 16.85 9.84
CA LEU A 125 -11.08 17.67 8.75
C LEU A 125 -11.79 19.01 8.63
N TYR A 126 -13.12 19.03 8.85
CA TYR A 126 -13.94 20.23 8.71
C TYR A 126 -13.57 21.30 9.74
N VAL A 127 -13.25 20.88 10.97
CA VAL A 127 -12.91 21.83 12.06
C VAL A 127 -11.41 21.90 12.38
N GLY A 128 -10.56 21.27 11.55
CA GLY A 128 -9.11 21.36 11.68
C GLY A 128 -8.51 20.55 12.85
N ILE A 129 -9.22 19.55 13.36
CA ILE A 129 -8.73 18.61 14.37
C ILE A 129 -8.13 17.40 13.66
N PRO A 130 -6.83 17.09 13.83
CA PRO A 130 -6.24 15.93 13.18
C PRO A 130 -6.80 14.61 13.71
N TYR A 131 -6.87 13.61 12.83
CA TYR A 131 -7.15 12.23 13.22
C TYR A 131 -6.01 11.29 12.83
N ALA A 132 -5.96 10.13 13.47
CA ALA A 132 -4.99 9.10 13.18
C ALA A 132 -5.70 7.75 13.00
N PRO A 133 -5.90 7.26 11.77
CA PRO A 133 -6.35 5.91 11.54
C PRO A 133 -5.18 4.96 11.83
N ILE A 134 -5.40 4.02 12.75
CA ILE A 134 -4.37 3.09 13.21
C ILE A 134 -4.70 1.71 12.68
N SER A 135 -3.67 0.98 12.22
CA SER A 135 -3.85 -0.37 11.69
C SER A 135 -4.59 -1.28 12.67
N PRO A 136 -5.74 -1.86 12.28
CA PRO A 136 -6.46 -2.82 13.12
C PRO A 136 -5.62 -4.02 13.55
N ALA A 137 -4.57 -4.37 12.79
CA ALA A 137 -3.67 -5.47 13.14
C ALA A 137 -2.96 -5.24 14.49
N TYR A 138 -2.66 -3.99 14.84
CA TYR A 138 -2.03 -3.65 16.13
C TYR A 138 -2.97 -3.83 17.33
N SER A 139 -4.28 -3.88 17.10
CA SER A 139 -5.29 -4.15 18.13
C SER A 139 -5.79 -5.59 18.13
N LEU A 140 -5.92 -6.20 16.94
CA LEU A 140 -6.63 -7.47 16.76
C LEU A 140 -5.70 -8.68 16.62
N VAL A 141 -4.49 -8.47 16.04
CA VAL A 141 -3.54 -9.55 15.74
C VAL A 141 -2.38 -9.53 16.74
N SER A 142 -1.91 -8.35 17.14
CA SER A 142 -0.84 -8.19 18.13
C SER A 142 -1.18 -8.87 19.46
N SER A 143 -0.19 -9.52 20.05
CA SER A 143 -0.34 -10.20 21.35
C SER A 143 0.06 -9.28 22.52
N ASP A 144 1.02 -8.39 22.34
CA ASP A 144 1.60 -7.52 23.39
C ASP A 144 1.14 -6.05 23.30
N PHE A 145 0.48 -5.66 22.19
CA PHE A 145 0.06 -4.30 21.87
C PHE A 145 1.18 -3.26 21.87
N GLY A 146 2.45 -3.68 21.81
CA GLY A 146 3.61 -2.79 21.98
C GLY A 146 3.62 -1.65 20.97
N LYS A 147 3.32 -1.92 19.67
CA LYS A 147 3.25 -0.88 18.65
C LYS A 147 2.06 0.07 18.84
N LEU A 148 0.91 -0.46 19.23
CA LEU A 148 -0.26 0.37 19.50
C LEU A 148 -0.04 1.29 20.70
N ARG A 149 0.54 0.78 21.79
CA ARG A 149 0.94 1.57 22.96
C ARG A 149 1.86 2.72 22.56
N TYR A 150 2.93 2.40 21.83
CA TYR A 150 3.88 3.40 21.34
C TYR A 150 3.20 4.50 20.50
N ILE A 151 2.26 4.11 19.61
CA ILE A 151 1.51 5.07 18.79
C ILE A 151 0.64 5.99 19.67
N LEU A 152 -0.09 5.42 20.63
CA LEU A 152 -0.93 6.21 21.53
C LEU A 152 -0.12 7.13 22.45
N ASP A 153 1.04 6.66 22.95
CA ASP A 153 1.96 7.49 23.74
C ASP A 153 2.53 8.65 22.90
N LEU A 154 2.83 8.41 21.61
CA LEU A 154 3.32 9.45 20.71
C LEU A 154 2.23 10.47 20.36
N LEU A 155 0.98 10.01 20.15
CA LEU A 155 -0.15 10.86 19.76
C LEU A 155 -0.80 11.59 20.94
N THR A 156 -0.85 10.97 22.11
CA THR A 156 -1.62 11.44 23.28
C THR A 156 -3.06 11.81 22.91
N PRO A 157 -3.86 10.87 22.33
CA PRO A 157 -5.17 11.21 21.80
C PRO A 157 -6.17 11.63 22.89
N GLY A 158 -7.00 12.62 22.59
CA GLY A 158 -8.08 13.04 23.48
C GLY A 158 -9.33 12.19 23.34
N MET A 159 -9.46 11.48 22.21
CA MET A 159 -10.59 10.60 21.87
C MET A 159 -10.09 9.37 21.10
N VAL A 160 -10.68 8.21 21.40
CA VAL A 160 -10.46 6.96 20.66
C VAL A 160 -11.80 6.47 20.13
N PHE A 161 -11.88 6.25 18.82
CA PHE A 161 -13.03 5.67 18.14
C PHE A 161 -12.76 4.25 17.71
N ALA A 162 -13.76 3.36 17.88
CA ALA A 162 -13.83 2.06 17.25
C ALA A 162 -15.29 1.75 16.84
N CYS A 163 -15.49 1.16 15.65
CA CYS A 163 -16.84 0.82 15.19
C CYS A 163 -17.51 -0.23 16.08
N ASP A 164 -16.74 -1.13 16.69
CA ASP A 164 -17.22 -2.20 17.55
C ASP A 164 -16.37 -2.29 18.83
N GLY A 165 -16.94 -1.86 19.96
CA GLY A 165 -16.21 -1.83 21.23
C GLY A 165 -15.74 -3.21 21.70
N GLN A 166 -16.58 -4.24 21.56
CA GLN A 166 -16.22 -5.60 21.99
C GLN A 166 -15.09 -6.20 21.13
N GLN A 167 -15.08 -5.92 19.83
CA GLN A 167 -14.01 -6.40 18.94
C GLN A 167 -12.64 -5.86 19.36
N TYR A 168 -12.57 -4.62 19.82
CA TYR A 168 -11.33 -3.93 20.21
C TYR A 168 -11.10 -3.92 21.74
N ALA A 169 -11.97 -4.54 22.53
CA ALA A 169 -11.96 -4.47 23.99
C ALA A 169 -10.61 -4.84 24.60
N ARG A 170 -10.01 -5.97 24.16
CA ARG A 170 -8.74 -6.46 24.70
C ARG A 170 -7.61 -5.41 24.59
N ALA A 171 -7.53 -4.73 23.45
CA ALA A 171 -6.50 -3.69 23.25
C ALA A 171 -6.85 -2.41 24.01
N ILE A 172 -8.11 -1.97 23.98
CA ILE A 172 -8.57 -0.75 24.66
C ILE A 172 -8.39 -0.86 26.17
N GLU A 173 -8.81 -1.98 26.78
CA GLU A 173 -8.66 -2.22 28.23
C GLU A 173 -7.19 -2.29 28.67
N ALA A 174 -6.32 -2.85 27.81
CA ALA A 174 -4.91 -3.03 28.14
C ALA A 174 -4.07 -1.74 28.08
N ILE A 175 -4.43 -0.79 27.19
CA ILE A 175 -3.52 0.32 26.87
C ILE A 175 -4.16 1.70 26.74
N VAL A 176 -5.48 1.83 26.55
CA VAL A 176 -6.10 3.16 26.46
C VAL A 176 -6.39 3.69 27.88
N PRO A 177 -5.85 4.88 28.25
CA PRO A 177 -6.07 5.48 29.58
C PRO A 177 -7.56 5.63 29.91
N GLN A 178 -7.91 5.54 31.20
CA GLN A 178 -9.30 5.59 31.66
C GLN A 178 -9.98 6.92 31.39
N GLU A 179 -9.20 8.00 31.37
CA GLU A 179 -9.64 9.38 31.12
C GLU A 179 -9.83 9.70 29.64
N THR A 180 -9.36 8.84 28.73
CA THR A 180 -9.54 9.02 27.28
C THR A 180 -11.00 8.75 26.91
N GLU A 181 -11.66 9.72 26.26
CA GLU A 181 -13.02 9.55 25.77
C GLU A 181 -13.11 8.45 24.70
N LEU A 182 -14.02 7.51 24.89
CA LEU A 182 -14.28 6.43 23.95
C LEU A 182 -15.56 6.69 23.18
N VAL A 183 -15.54 6.41 21.87
CA VAL A 183 -16.72 6.48 21.01
C VAL A 183 -16.86 5.18 20.24
N PHE A 184 -18.06 4.57 20.28
CA PHE A 184 -18.37 3.34 19.56
C PHE A 184 -19.62 3.50 18.70
N THR A 185 -19.67 2.79 17.57
CA THR A 185 -20.90 2.66 16.78
C THR A 185 -21.81 1.58 17.35
N ARG A 186 -21.22 0.48 17.86
CA ARG A 186 -21.94 -0.66 18.42
C ARG A 186 -21.11 -1.40 19.47
N ASN A 187 -21.80 -2.25 20.23
CA ASN A 187 -21.22 -3.17 21.21
C ASN A 187 -20.24 -2.48 22.18
N PRO A 188 -20.68 -1.50 23.00
CA PRO A 188 -19.81 -0.81 23.94
C PRO A 188 -19.17 -1.78 24.94
N ILE A 189 -18.00 -1.42 25.47
CA ILE A 189 -17.27 -2.22 26.47
C ILE A 189 -17.97 -2.10 27.82
N ALA A 190 -18.34 -3.20 28.41
CA ALA A 190 -19.01 -3.23 29.72
C ALA A 190 -18.11 -2.61 30.81
N GLY A 191 -18.68 -1.75 31.65
CA GLY A 191 -17.95 -1.10 32.75
C GLY A 191 -16.99 0.02 32.32
N ARG A 192 -16.87 0.34 31.03
CA ARG A 192 -16.07 1.43 30.50
C ARG A 192 -16.98 2.53 29.94
N PRO A 193 -16.97 3.77 30.49
CA PRO A 193 -17.76 4.87 29.94
C PRO A 193 -17.41 5.13 28.47
N SER A 194 -18.43 5.28 27.62
CA SER A 194 -18.27 5.59 26.21
C SER A 194 -19.51 6.30 25.66
N LEU A 195 -19.30 7.00 24.55
CA LEU A 195 -20.37 7.63 23.78
C LEU A 195 -20.77 6.75 22.59
N ASP A 196 -22.04 6.78 22.25
CA ASP A 196 -22.52 6.28 20.97
C ASP A 196 -22.17 7.28 19.87
N PHE A 197 -21.66 6.80 18.74
CA PHE A 197 -21.32 7.65 17.57
C PHE A 197 -22.48 8.53 17.12
N ASN A 198 -23.72 8.04 17.23
CA ASN A 198 -24.91 8.80 16.85
C ASN A 198 -25.09 10.08 17.66
N HIS A 199 -24.56 10.17 18.89
CA HIS A 199 -24.57 11.41 19.65
C HIS A 199 -23.73 12.50 18.99
N LEU A 200 -22.57 12.14 18.40
CA LEU A 200 -21.77 13.09 17.64
C LEU A 200 -22.50 13.52 16.36
N ALA A 201 -23.05 12.54 15.65
CA ALA A 201 -23.75 12.73 14.38
C ALA A 201 -25.07 13.53 14.51
N ALA A 202 -25.70 13.51 15.68
CA ALA A 202 -26.93 14.23 15.97
C ALA A 202 -26.71 15.62 16.59
N THR A 203 -25.47 16.03 16.82
CA THR A 203 -25.17 17.36 17.38
C THR A 203 -25.60 18.45 16.40
N ILE A 204 -26.34 19.45 16.90
CA ILE A 204 -26.80 20.56 16.07
C ILE A 204 -25.62 21.51 15.80
N PRO A 205 -25.24 21.77 14.54
CA PRO A 205 -24.17 22.69 14.22
C PRO A 205 -24.58 24.13 14.47
N THR A 206 -23.63 24.95 14.92
CA THR A 206 -23.76 26.40 15.09
C THR A 206 -22.76 27.12 14.18
N ASP A 207 -22.77 28.45 14.15
CA ASP A 207 -21.79 29.23 13.39
C ASP A 207 -20.34 28.93 13.78
N ALA A 208 -20.10 28.42 14.99
CA ALA A 208 -18.76 28.02 15.45
C ALA A 208 -18.11 26.97 14.57
N VAL A 209 -18.88 26.12 13.92
CA VAL A 209 -18.36 25.09 13.00
C VAL A 209 -17.84 25.74 11.72
N GLU A 210 -18.51 26.74 11.19
CA GLU A 210 -18.08 27.50 10.00
C GLU A 210 -16.86 28.36 10.35
N ASP A 211 -16.87 29.05 11.51
CA ASP A 211 -15.73 29.81 12.01
C ASP A 211 -14.46 28.93 12.18
N ALA A 212 -14.64 27.67 12.58
CA ALA A 212 -13.54 26.72 12.68
C ALA A 212 -13.07 26.29 11.29
N HIS A 213 -14.01 25.98 10.37
CA HIS A 213 -13.70 25.61 8.99
C HIS A 213 -12.89 26.70 8.28
N ASP A 214 -13.26 27.98 8.46
CA ASP A 214 -12.54 29.10 7.85
C ASP A 214 -11.11 29.28 8.36
N LYS A 215 -10.78 28.76 9.53
CA LYS A 215 -9.43 28.77 10.10
C LYS A 215 -8.55 27.62 9.60
N VAL A 216 -9.15 26.60 8.97
CA VAL A 216 -8.38 25.50 8.39
C VAL A 216 -7.62 26.00 7.17
N GLY A 217 -6.31 25.98 7.23
CA GLY A 217 -5.43 26.44 6.14
C GLY A 217 -4.60 25.30 5.54
N PRO A 218 -3.79 25.62 4.52
CA PRO A 218 -2.98 24.60 3.81
C PRO A 218 -2.03 23.82 4.71
N ASP A 219 -1.49 24.47 5.74
CA ASP A 219 -0.51 23.85 6.65
C ASP A 219 -1.16 23.24 7.90
N THR A 220 -2.48 23.31 8.02
CA THR A 220 -3.23 22.59 9.06
C THR A 220 -3.00 21.09 8.90
N ILE A 221 -2.64 20.42 10.00
CA ILE A 221 -2.47 18.96 10.01
C ILE A 221 -3.85 18.31 9.81
N ALA A 222 -3.99 17.55 8.74
CA ALA A 222 -5.21 16.81 8.43
C ALA A 222 -5.27 15.49 9.20
N LYS A 223 -4.16 14.75 9.20
CA LYS A 223 -4.07 13.44 9.86
C LYS A 223 -2.63 13.01 10.10
N PHE A 224 -2.47 11.99 10.95
CA PHE A 224 -1.22 11.26 11.14
C PHE A 224 -1.36 9.86 10.55
N LEU A 225 -0.47 9.48 9.65
CA LEU A 225 -0.40 8.11 9.12
C LEU A 225 0.87 7.42 9.63
N PHE A 226 0.71 6.21 10.14
CA PHE A 226 1.83 5.47 10.70
C PHE A 226 2.45 4.52 9.68
N THR A 227 3.77 4.58 9.54
CA THR A 227 4.53 3.69 8.66
C THR A 227 5.46 2.82 9.48
N SER A 228 5.66 1.58 9.03
CA SER A 228 6.69 0.70 9.61
C SER A 228 8.08 1.28 9.36
N GLY A 229 8.70 1.83 10.40
CA GLY A 229 10.07 2.34 10.31
C GLY A 229 11.11 1.25 10.13
N SER A 230 12.27 1.61 9.55
CA SER A 230 13.45 0.72 9.48
C SER A 230 13.99 0.30 10.86
N THR A 231 13.58 1.00 11.92
CA THR A 231 13.91 0.72 13.32
C THR A 231 12.94 -0.22 14.02
N GLY A 232 11.90 -0.70 13.31
CA GLY A 232 10.87 -1.58 13.86
C GLY A 232 9.66 -0.85 14.48
N MET A 233 9.85 0.38 15.02
CA MET A 233 8.75 1.17 15.59
C MET A 233 8.10 2.08 14.55
N PRO A 234 6.76 2.29 14.61
CA PRO A 234 6.04 3.13 13.65
C PRO A 234 6.46 4.60 13.72
N LYS A 235 6.54 5.26 12.55
CA LYS A 235 6.76 6.70 12.45
C LYS A 235 5.45 7.39 12.17
N GLY A 236 5.14 8.46 12.89
CA GLY A 236 3.93 9.26 12.69
C GLY A 236 4.14 10.31 11.59
N VAL A 237 3.80 9.98 10.34
CA VAL A 237 3.93 10.90 9.20
C VAL A 237 2.87 12.00 9.29
N ILE A 238 3.30 13.25 9.35
CA ILE A 238 2.40 14.40 9.33
C ILE A 238 1.83 14.56 7.91
N ASN A 239 0.50 14.54 7.79
CA ASN A 239 -0.20 14.84 6.55
C ASN A 239 -0.95 16.15 6.71
N THR A 240 -0.57 17.18 5.94
CA THR A 240 -1.23 18.49 5.94
C THR A 240 -2.32 18.56 4.86
N GLN A 241 -3.19 19.56 4.95
CA GLN A 241 -4.17 19.86 3.91
C GLN A 241 -3.47 20.14 2.57
N ARG A 242 -2.36 20.91 2.57
CA ARG A 242 -1.53 21.19 1.40
C ARG A 242 -1.06 19.91 0.72
N MET A 243 -0.51 18.96 1.48
CA MET A 243 -0.06 17.68 0.94
C MET A 243 -1.17 16.96 0.20
N TRP A 244 -2.33 16.84 0.85
CA TRP A 244 -3.43 16.08 0.28
C TRP A 244 -4.04 16.77 -0.94
N CYS A 245 -4.33 18.06 -0.86
CA CYS A 245 -4.91 18.83 -1.97
C CYS A 245 -3.98 18.91 -3.17
N SER A 246 -2.69 19.21 -2.95
CA SER A 246 -1.71 19.26 -4.05
C SER A 246 -1.53 17.89 -4.70
N ASN A 247 -1.54 16.81 -3.91
CA ASN A 247 -1.43 15.45 -4.44
C ASN A 247 -2.65 15.07 -5.30
N GLN A 248 -3.86 15.45 -4.89
CA GLN A 248 -5.07 15.16 -5.65
C GLN A 248 -5.13 15.95 -6.98
N ILE A 249 -4.65 17.18 -7.03
CA ILE A 249 -4.56 17.90 -8.32
C ILE A 249 -3.48 17.31 -9.22
N MET A 250 -2.35 16.79 -8.67
CA MET A 250 -1.37 16.04 -9.44
C MET A 250 -2.01 14.82 -10.11
N VAL A 251 -2.79 14.04 -9.37
CA VAL A 251 -3.53 12.86 -9.89
C VAL A 251 -4.52 13.29 -10.96
N ARG A 252 -5.32 14.32 -10.72
CA ARG A 252 -6.32 14.82 -11.69
C ARG A 252 -5.67 15.35 -12.97
N SER A 253 -4.51 16.00 -12.86
CA SER A 253 -3.75 16.50 -14.02
C SER A 253 -3.19 15.37 -14.86
N ALA A 254 -2.69 14.30 -14.21
CA ALA A 254 -2.17 13.11 -14.88
C ALA A 254 -3.30 12.28 -15.53
N LEU A 255 -4.41 12.07 -14.80
CA LEU A 255 -5.59 11.33 -15.22
C LEU A 255 -6.67 12.31 -15.72
N GLN A 256 -6.41 12.97 -16.86
CA GLN A 256 -7.23 14.07 -17.38
C GLN A 256 -8.69 13.70 -17.61
N TYR A 257 -9.03 12.42 -17.81
CA TYR A 257 -10.41 11.98 -17.93
C TYR A 257 -11.26 12.26 -16.68
N LEU A 258 -10.63 12.43 -15.51
CA LEU A 258 -11.31 12.82 -14.26
C LEU A 258 -11.91 14.23 -14.31
N GLN A 259 -11.52 15.04 -15.29
CA GLN A 259 -12.15 16.35 -15.53
C GLN A 259 -13.50 16.24 -16.24
N ASP A 260 -13.66 15.13 -16.99
CA ASP A 260 -14.82 14.91 -17.85
C ASP A 260 -15.85 13.95 -17.20
N GLU A 261 -15.38 12.99 -16.38
CA GLU A 261 -16.20 11.95 -15.74
C GLU A 261 -15.79 11.73 -14.28
N PRO A 262 -16.73 11.90 -13.31
CA PRO A 262 -16.47 11.57 -11.91
C PRO A 262 -16.14 10.08 -11.74
N PRO A 263 -15.13 9.73 -10.92
CA PRO A 263 -14.72 8.34 -10.75
C PRO A 263 -15.74 7.52 -9.97
N THR A 264 -15.87 6.24 -10.32
CA THR A 264 -16.49 5.20 -9.51
C THR A 264 -15.40 4.26 -9.03
N VAL A 265 -15.19 4.22 -7.71
CA VAL A 265 -14.13 3.46 -7.05
C VAL A 265 -14.75 2.38 -6.19
N LEU A 266 -14.26 1.16 -6.27
CA LEU A 266 -14.52 0.08 -5.31
C LEU A 266 -13.15 -0.37 -4.78
N ASP A 267 -12.91 -0.21 -3.49
CA ASP A 267 -11.60 -0.48 -2.92
C ASP A 267 -11.66 -0.98 -1.48
N TRP A 268 -10.78 -1.95 -1.17
CA TRP A 268 -10.57 -2.52 0.16
C TRP A 268 -9.30 -2.00 0.85
N ALA A 269 -8.49 -1.19 0.14
CA ALA A 269 -7.23 -0.70 0.67
C ALA A 269 -7.44 0.03 2.00
N PRO A 270 -6.66 -0.30 3.05
CA PRO A 270 -6.87 0.26 4.38
C PRO A 270 -6.66 1.78 4.42
N TRP A 271 -7.53 2.51 5.13
CA TRP A 271 -7.42 3.97 5.23
C TRP A 271 -6.32 4.45 6.19
N HIS A 272 -5.78 3.59 7.04
CA HIS A 272 -4.54 3.87 7.76
C HIS A 272 -3.31 3.84 6.85
N HIS A 273 -3.50 3.46 5.60
CA HIS A 273 -2.48 3.46 4.55
C HIS A 273 -2.74 4.59 3.54
N THR A 274 -1.66 5.26 3.10
CA THR A 274 -1.75 6.41 2.20
C THR A 274 -2.41 6.09 0.85
N ALA A 275 -2.31 4.86 0.33
CA ALA A 275 -3.01 4.46 -0.90
C ALA A 275 -4.53 4.53 -0.72
N GLY A 276 -5.12 3.80 0.24
CA GLY A 276 -6.55 3.85 0.49
C GLY A 276 -7.00 5.21 1.04
N GLY A 277 -6.36 5.68 2.14
CA GLY A 277 -6.82 6.82 2.90
C GLY A 277 -6.51 8.20 2.29
N ASN A 278 -5.46 8.33 1.47
CA ASN A 278 -5.17 9.57 0.77
C ASN A 278 -5.55 9.48 -0.71
N HIS A 279 -5.06 8.45 -1.42
CA HIS A 279 -5.21 8.39 -2.87
C HIS A 279 -6.65 8.04 -3.26
N ASP A 280 -7.17 6.88 -2.84
CA ASP A 280 -8.43 6.37 -3.40
C ASP A 280 -9.66 7.08 -2.84
N VAL A 281 -9.70 7.36 -1.53
CA VAL A 281 -10.74 8.21 -0.91
C VAL A 281 -10.65 9.64 -1.46
N GLY A 282 -9.42 10.18 -1.59
CA GLY A 282 -9.19 11.50 -2.16
C GLY A 282 -9.59 11.59 -3.63
N LEU A 283 -9.35 10.54 -4.42
CA LEU A 283 -9.76 10.48 -5.83
C LEU A 283 -11.28 10.67 -5.99
N ALA A 284 -12.07 9.98 -5.18
CA ALA A 284 -13.53 10.15 -5.19
C ALA A 284 -13.94 11.54 -4.68
N LEU A 285 -13.48 11.95 -3.51
CA LEU A 285 -13.84 13.22 -2.87
C LEU A 285 -13.45 14.43 -3.74
N TYR A 286 -12.22 14.44 -4.27
CA TYR A 286 -11.70 15.58 -5.03
C TYR A 286 -12.45 15.79 -6.34
N ASN A 287 -12.84 14.71 -7.01
CA ASN A 287 -13.44 14.72 -8.35
C ASN A 287 -14.96 14.52 -8.37
N GLY A 288 -15.64 14.51 -7.23
CA GLY A 288 -17.11 14.35 -7.15
C GLY A 288 -17.56 12.93 -7.50
N GLY A 289 -16.71 11.95 -7.27
CA GLY A 289 -16.96 10.54 -7.54
C GLY A 289 -17.72 9.81 -6.45
N THR A 290 -17.90 8.51 -6.64
CA THR A 290 -18.50 7.60 -5.67
C THR A 290 -17.47 6.58 -5.22
N PHE A 291 -17.33 6.41 -3.91
CA PHE A 291 -16.47 5.40 -3.30
C PHE A 291 -17.30 4.29 -2.66
N TYR A 292 -17.13 3.08 -3.13
CA TYR A 292 -17.70 1.88 -2.54
C TYR A 292 -16.67 1.20 -1.65
N ILE A 293 -16.97 1.07 -0.36
CA ILE A 293 -16.12 0.34 0.59
C ILE A 293 -16.24 -1.15 0.30
N ASP A 294 -15.12 -1.78 -0.05
CA ASP A 294 -15.04 -3.22 -0.26
C ASP A 294 -14.53 -3.89 1.02
N GLU A 295 -15.28 -4.83 1.54
CA GLU A 295 -14.89 -5.64 2.69
C GLU A 295 -14.01 -6.85 2.31
N GLY A 296 -13.76 -7.03 1.02
CA GLY A 296 -12.92 -8.11 0.49
C GLY A 296 -11.44 -7.94 0.80
N LYS A 297 -10.70 -9.01 0.58
CA LYS A 297 -9.23 -9.06 0.68
C LYS A 297 -8.70 -10.15 -0.25
N PRO A 298 -7.43 -10.09 -0.69
CA PRO A 298 -6.83 -11.09 -1.57
C PRO A 298 -6.49 -12.41 -0.84
N LEU A 299 -7.47 -12.95 -0.12
CA LEU A 299 -7.37 -14.19 0.65
C LEU A 299 -8.58 -15.06 0.35
N PRO A 300 -8.43 -16.40 0.34
CA PRO A 300 -9.56 -17.33 0.21
C PRO A 300 -10.65 -17.06 1.26
N GLY A 301 -11.91 -17.08 0.85
CA GLY A 301 -13.06 -16.76 1.69
C GLY A 301 -13.34 -15.26 1.83
N ALA A 302 -12.37 -14.40 1.57
CA ALA A 302 -12.53 -12.95 1.63
C ALA A 302 -12.58 -12.28 0.25
N ILE A 303 -11.91 -12.84 -0.76
CA ILE A 303 -11.92 -12.29 -2.12
C ILE A 303 -13.31 -12.38 -2.77
N GLU A 304 -14.14 -13.31 -2.34
CA GLU A 304 -15.51 -13.52 -2.81
C GLU A 304 -16.41 -12.31 -2.51
N HIS A 305 -16.11 -11.53 -1.46
CA HIS A 305 -16.79 -10.26 -1.19
C HIS A 305 -16.48 -9.24 -2.30
N THR A 306 -15.21 -9.10 -2.68
CA THR A 306 -14.82 -8.26 -3.81
C THR A 306 -15.51 -8.71 -5.10
N VAL A 307 -15.55 -10.01 -5.37
CA VAL A 307 -16.24 -10.56 -6.55
C VAL A 307 -17.72 -10.19 -6.55
N ARG A 308 -18.42 -10.37 -5.41
CA ARG A 308 -19.83 -9.95 -5.26
C ARG A 308 -19.98 -8.46 -5.55
N ASN A 309 -19.14 -7.63 -4.97
CA ASN A 309 -19.22 -6.18 -5.12
C ASN A 309 -18.94 -5.73 -6.56
N LEU A 310 -17.97 -6.35 -7.25
CA LEU A 310 -17.66 -6.08 -8.66
C LEU A 310 -18.77 -6.50 -9.63
N LYS A 311 -19.68 -7.39 -9.22
CA LYS A 311 -20.88 -7.70 -10.02
C LYS A 311 -21.90 -6.56 -10.01
N ASP A 312 -21.96 -5.78 -8.94
CA ASP A 312 -22.90 -4.67 -8.79
C ASP A 312 -22.30 -3.34 -9.23
N VAL A 313 -21.01 -3.13 -8.98
CA VAL A 313 -20.33 -1.85 -9.18
C VAL A 313 -19.46 -1.88 -10.44
N ALA A 314 -19.81 -1.09 -11.44
CA ALA A 314 -19.00 -0.86 -12.63
C ALA A 314 -18.00 0.26 -12.38
N CYS A 315 -16.79 -0.09 -11.99
CA CYS A 315 -15.72 0.85 -11.70
C CYS A 315 -15.22 1.58 -12.95
N THR A 316 -14.84 2.84 -12.81
CA THR A 316 -14.07 3.58 -13.83
C THR A 316 -12.57 3.57 -13.52
N TRP A 317 -12.24 3.45 -12.26
CA TRP A 317 -10.90 3.30 -11.69
C TRP A 317 -10.87 2.06 -10.82
N TYR A 318 -9.89 1.18 -11.02
CA TYR A 318 -9.71 0.02 -10.16
C TYR A 318 -8.26 -0.11 -9.72
N PHE A 319 -8.04 0.02 -8.42
CA PHE A 319 -6.76 -0.18 -7.75
C PHE A 319 -6.70 -1.57 -7.13
N ASN A 320 -5.55 -2.21 -7.20
CA ASN A 320 -5.25 -3.37 -6.37
C ASN A 320 -3.73 -3.56 -6.22
N VAL A 321 -3.34 -4.36 -5.25
CA VAL A 321 -1.99 -4.93 -5.21
C VAL A 321 -1.89 -6.11 -6.18
N PRO A 322 -0.69 -6.47 -6.68
CA PRO A 322 -0.55 -7.58 -7.64
C PRO A 322 -1.19 -8.89 -7.19
N LYS A 323 -1.12 -9.21 -5.89
CA LYS A 323 -1.77 -10.40 -5.32
C LYS A 323 -3.31 -10.35 -5.41
N GLY A 324 -3.90 -9.17 -5.30
CA GLY A 324 -5.34 -8.98 -5.47
C GLY A 324 -5.78 -9.22 -6.92
N TYR A 325 -5.00 -8.72 -7.88
CA TYR A 325 -5.24 -9.01 -9.30
C TYR A 325 -5.16 -10.52 -9.59
N GLU A 326 -4.14 -11.20 -9.08
CA GLU A 326 -3.97 -12.65 -9.23
C GLU A 326 -5.15 -13.43 -8.63
N ALA A 327 -5.61 -13.05 -7.43
CA ALA A 327 -6.68 -13.71 -6.70
C ALA A 327 -8.05 -13.60 -7.41
N LEU A 328 -8.27 -12.58 -8.22
CA LEU A 328 -9.51 -12.38 -8.99
C LEU A 328 -9.55 -13.19 -10.30
N LEU A 329 -8.42 -13.59 -10.86
CA LEU A 329 -8.36 -14.27 -12.18
C LEU A 329 -9.24 -15.52 -12.25
N PRO A 330 -9.27 -16.45 -11.27
CA PRO A 330 -10.13 -17.63 -11.32
C PRO A 330 -11.61 -17.29 -11.51
N PHE A 331 -12.07 -16.22 -10.87
CA PHE A 331 -13.46 -15.76 -10.97
C PHE A 331 -13.74 -15.10 -12.32
N PHE A 332 -12.81 -14.29 -12.82
CA PHE A 332 -12.94 -13.70 -14.15
C PHE A 332 -12.93 -14.75 -15.28
N ARG A 333 -12.23 -15.88 -15.11
CA ARG A 333 -12.25 -16.98 -16.09
C ARG A 333 -13.62 -17.62 -16.21
N SER A 334 -14.32 -17.82 -15.08
CA SER A 334 -15.54 -18.60 -15.00
C SER A 334 -16.83 -17.77 -15.06
N ASP A 335 -16.78 -16.46 -14.80
CA ASP A 335 -17.96 -15.60 -14.69
C ASP A 335 -17.95 -14.48 -15.73
N GLU A 336 -18.74 -14.68 -16.82
CA GLU A 336 -18.85 -13.71 -17.90
C GLU A 336 -19.58 -12.43 -17.47
N GLN A 337 -20.59 -12.53 -16.59
CA GLN A 337 -21.33 -11.37 -16.11
C GLN A 337 -20.42 -10.47 -15.28
N LEU A 338 -19.59 -11.04 -14.40
CA LEU A 338 -18.57 -10.32 -13.67
C LEU A 338 -17.61 -9.56 -14.60
N ARG A 339 -17.10 -10.25 -15.64
CA ARG A 339 -16.20 -9.61 -16.63
C ARG A 339 -16.89 -8.47 -17.36
N ARG A 340 -18.12 -8.69 -17.84
CA ARG A 340 -18.88 -7.66 -18.56
C ARG A 340 -19.07 -6.42 -17.70
N ASN A 341 -19.50 -6.59 -16.44
CA ASN A 341 -19.66 -5.45 -15.53
C ASN A 341 -18.33 -4.76 -15.24
N PHE A 342 -17.29 -5.53 -14.88
CA PHE A 342 -15.97 -4.99 -14.54
C PHE A 342 -15.36 -4.14 -15.66
N PHE A 343 -15.35 -4.66 -16.90
CA PHE A 343 -14.76 -3.96 -18.04
C PHE A 343 -15.69 -2.92 -18.69
N SER A 344 -16.97 -2.85 -18.34
CA SER A 344 -17.96 -2.00 -19.02
C SER A 344 -17.56 -0.52 -19.03
N ARG A 345 -17.22 0.04 -17.89
CA ARG A 345 -16.87 1.47 -17.69
C ARG A 345 -15.40 1.70 -17.37
N LEU A 346 -14.62 0.65 -17.16
CA LEU A 346 -13.24 0.73 -16.67
C LEU A 346 -12.36 1.55 -17.61
N LYS A 347 -11.72 2.59 -17.11
CA LYS A 347 -10.76 3.45 -17.83
C LYS A 347 -9.33 2.96 -17.62
N VAL A 348 -8.98 2.68 -16.37
CA VAL A 348 -7.61 2.40 -15.93
C VAL A 348 -7.61 1.32 -14.86
N LEU A 349 -6.66 0.42 -14.96
CA LEU A 349 -6.21 -0.48 -13.91
C LEU A 349 -4.95 0.11 -13.27
N TRP A 350 -4.91 0.19 -11.95
CA TRP A 350 -3.75 0.72 -11.23
C TRP A 350 -3.22 -0.30 -10.23
N TYR A 351 -1.92 -0.50 -10.21
CA TYR A 351 -1.28 -1.35 -9.20
C TYR A 351 -0.15 -0.61 -8.48
N ALA A 352 0.08 -0.99 -7.22
CA ALA A 352 1.18 -0.48 -6.41
C ALA A 352 1.63 -1.51 -5.37
N GLY A 353 2.72 -1.19 -4.64
CA GLY A 353 3.26 -2.02 -3.57
C GLY A 353 4.23 -3.10 -4.03
N ALA A 354 4.10 -3.60 -5.25
CA ALA A 354 5.02 -4.54 -5.90
C ALA A 354 4.85 -4.50 -7.42
N ALA A 355 5.78 -5.11 -8.17
CA ALA A 355 5.63 -5.29 -9.61
C ALA A 355 4.55 -6.35 -9.91
N ILE A 356 3.75 -6.11 -10.94
CA ILE A 356 2.79 -7.09 -11.44
C ILE A 356 3.50 -8.17 -12.24
N ALA A 357 3.14 -9.44 -12.02
CA ALA A 357 3.68 -10.55 -12.78
C ALA A 357 3.17 -10.51 -14.23
N GLN A 358 4.05 -10.79 -15.20
CA GLN A 358 3.72 -10.68 -16.62
C GLN A 358 2.51 -11.54 -17.02
N HIS A 359 2.40 -12.76 -16.50
CA HIS A 359 1.27 -13.63 -16.82
C HIS A 359 -0.08 -13.07 -16.31
N VAL A 360 -0.08 -12.36 -15.17
CA VAL A 360 -1.29 -11.68 -14.63
C VAL A 360 -1.67 -10.54 -15.55
N TYR A 361 -0.69 -9.69 -15.92
CA TYR A 361 -0.91 -8.61 -16.88
C TYR A 361 -1.49 -9.13 -18.20
N ASP A 362 -0.84 -10.13 -18.80
CA ASP A 362 -1.25 -10.70 -20.09
C ASP A 362 -2.67 -11.27 -20.04
N GLU A 363 -3.02 -11.97 -18.97
CA GLU A 363 -4.35 -12.56 -18.81
C GLU A 363 -5.46 -11.51 -18.67
N TYR A 364 -5.22 -10.42 -17.91
CA TYR A 364 -6.17 -9.31 -17.84
C TYR A 364 -6.38 -8.67 -19.22
N GLN A 365 -5.33 -8.51 -20.02
CA GLN A 365 -5.46 -7.99 -21.38
C GLN A 365 -6.27 -8.93 -22.28
N GLN A 366 -6.04 -10.25 -22.17
CA GLN A 366 -6.82 -11.25 -22.92
C GLN A 366 -8.30 -11.21 -22.52
N LEU A 367 -8.60 -11.17 -21.22
CA LEU A 367 -9.97 -11.08 -20.71
C LEU A 367 -10.67 -9.79 -21.17
N ALA A 368 -9.97 -8.67 -21.18
CA ALA A 368 -10.50 -7.40 -21.68
C ALA A 368 -10.81 -7.48 -23.18
N MET A 369 -9.88 -8.00 -23.99
CA MET A 369 -10.08 -8.19 -25.43
C MET A 369 -11.29 -9.10 -25.73
N GLN A 370 -11.40 -10.22 -24.99
CA GLN A 370 -12.54 -11.16 -25.15
C GLN A 370 -13.87 -10.53 -24.77
N THR A 371 -13.87 -9.58 -23.82
CA THR A 371 -15.10 -9.02 -23.25
C THR A 371 -15.56 -7.76 -23.97
N ILE A 372 -14.63 -6.87 -24.31
CA ILE A 372 -14.91 -5.53 -24.86
C ILE A 372 -14.18 -5.23 -26.16
N GLY A 373 -13.41 -6.17 -26.72
CA GLY A 373 -12.65 -5.97 -27.96
C GLY A 373 -11.46 -5.00 -27.85
N GLN A 374 -11.09 -4.59 -26.65
CA GLN A 374 -10.05 -3.60 -26.39
C GLN A 374 -9.15 -4.05 -25.22
N ARG A 375 -7.90 -3.61 -25.23
CA ARG A 375 -7.02 -3.69 -24.06
C ARG A 375 -7.28 -2.52 -23.10
N VAL A 376 -6.95 -2.66 -21.81
CA VAL A 376 -7.09 -1.62 -20.80
C VAL A 376 -5.72 -1.27 -20.24
N LEU A 377 -5.43 0.02 -20.06
CA LEU A 377 -4.15 0.45 -19.49
C LEU A 377 -3.98 -0.02 -18.05
N PHE A 378 -2.86 -0.69 -17.80
CA PHE A 378 -2.33 -0.93 -16.47
C PHE A 378 -1.29 0.13 -16.15
N LEU A 379 -1.59 0.98 -15.20
CA LEU A 379 -0.72 2.08 -14.77
C LEU A 379 -0.14 1.79 -13.39
N THR A 380 0.95 2.47 -13.07
CA THR A 380 1.61 2.40 -11.77
C THR A 380 2.40 3.67 -11.52
N GLY A 381 2.92 3.81 -10.32
CA GLY A 381 3.78 4.93 -9.93
C GLY A 381 4.61 4.61 -8.70
N LEU A 382 5.40 5.57 -8.29
CA LEU A 382 6.22 5.53 -7.10
C LEU A 382 5.86 6.66 -6.14
N GLY A 383 5.82 6.32 -4.88
CA GLY A 383 5.64 7.24 -3.77
C GLY A 383 5.56 6.51 -2.44
N SER A 384 5.38 7.25 -1.39
CA SER A 384 5.29 6.76 -0.02
C SER A 384 4.25 7.56 0.76
N THR A 385 4.04 7.24 2.01
CA THR A 385 3.18 8.04 2.91
C THR A 385 3.67 9.47 3.01
N GLU A 386 4.97 9.67 2.99
CA GLU A 386 5.63 10.97 3.06
C GLU A 386 5.47 11.80 1.78
N THR A 387 4.98 11.19 0.69
CA THR A 387 4.71 11.87 -0.60
C THR A 387 3.22 11.93 -0.96
N ALA A 388 2.31 11.51 -0.09
CA ALA A 388 0.84 11.65 -0.08
C ALA A 388 -0.03 10.86 -1.09
N PRO A 389 0.28 9.78 -1.77
CA PRO A 389 1.53 9.10 -2.08
C PRO A 389 2.05 9.36 -3.51
N PHE A 390 1.36 10.10 -4.36
CA PHE A 390 1.60 10.21 -5.80
C PHE A 390 2.74 11.19 -6.09
N ALA A 391 3.99 10.69 -6.23
CA ALA A 391 5.16 11.52 -6.53
C ALA A 391 5.58 11.46 -7.99
N MET A 392 5.47 10.27 -8.60
CA MET A 392 5.71 10.04 -10.02
C MET A 392 4.83 8.88 -10.52
N SER A 393 4.59 8.83 -11.82
CA SER A 393 3.70 7.84 -12.41
C SER A 393 3.96 7.60 -13.88
N ARG A 394 3.60 6.41 -14.33
CA ARG A 394 3.62 6.02 -15.72
C ARG A 394 2.22 6.15 -16.32
N MET A 395 2.06 7.03 -17.31
CA MET A 395 0.81 7.33 -18.00
C MET A 395 0.74 6.72 -19.42
N TRP A 396 1.49 5.66 -19.68
CA TRP A 396 1.55 4.95 -20.96
C TRP A 396 1.71 3.45 -20.77
N GLU A 397 1.51 2.69 -21.84
CA GLU A 397 1.81 1.26 -21.84
C GLU A 397 3.32 1.03 -21.78
N SER A 398 3.77 0.10 -20.96
CA SER A 398 5.17 -0.33 -20.89
C SER A 398 5.24 -1.85 -20.80
N ALA A 399 6.25 -2.43 -21.47
CA ALA A 399 6.56 -3.84 -21.37
C ALA A 399 7.14 -4.24 -20.00
N HIS A 400 7.57 -3.26 -19.19
CA HIS A 400 8.22 -3.48 -17.91
C HIS A 400 7.30 -3.08 -16.75
N GLY A 401 6.85 -4.07 -15.97
CA GLY A 401 6.03 -3.86 -14.77
C GLY A 401 6.71 -3.08 -13.64
N VAL A 402 8.00 -2.78 -13.78
CA VAL A 402 8.82 -1.98 -12.84
C VAL A 402 9.09 -0.55 -13.33
N ASN A 403 8.53 -0.12 -14.48
CA ASN A 403 8.62 1.26 -14.93
C ASN A 403 7.67 2.14 -14.11
N MET A 404 8.25 3.04 -13.32
CA MET A 404 7.55 3.96 -12.42
C MET A 404 7.14 5.28 -13.10
N GLY A 405 7.51 5.46 -14.37
CA GLY A 405 7.17 6.64 -15.15
C GLY A 405 8.06 7.86 -14.85
N LEU A 406 7.44 9.02 -14.75
CA LEU A 406 8.10 10.33 -14.62
C LEU A 406 7.48 11.16 -13.49
N PRO A 407 8.17 12.16 -12.95
CA PRO A 407 7.66 13.02 -11.89
C PRO A 407 6.34 13.69 -12.28
N ALA A 408 5.39 13.70 -11.34
CA ALA A 408 4.14 14.42 -11.47
C ALA A 408 4.35 15.93 -11.50
N ARG A 409 3.36 16.70 -11.98
CA ARG A 409 3.39 18.18 -11.92
C ARG A 409 3.65 18.65 -10.50
N GLY A 410 4.52 19.64 -10.31
CA GLY A 410 4.87 20.17 -9.00
C GLY A 410 5.75 19.28 -8.14
N SER A 411 6.08 18.05 -8.60
CA SER A 411 7.08 17.18 -7.99
C SER A 411 8.43 17.35 -8.69
N THR A 412 9.49 17.62 -7.95
CA THR A 412 10.87 17.59 -8.45
C THR A 412 11.54 16.32 -7.94
N LEU A 413 11.97 15.47 -8.85
CA LEU A 413 12.80 14.30 -8.58
C LEU A 413 14.27 14.68 -8.67
N LYS A 414 15.04 14.41 -7.62
CA LYS A 414 16.50 14.50 -7.57
C LYS A 414 17.07 13.09 -7.55
N LEU A 415 17.87 12.76 -8.54
CA LEU A 415 18.61 11.50 -8.61
C LEU A 415 20.05 11.74 -8.17
N VAL A 416 20.48 11.09 -7.10
CA VAL A 416 21.80 11.26 -6.50
C VAL A 416 22.59 9.96 -6.68
N PRO A 417 23.80 10.02 -7.31
CA PRO A 417 24.68 8.85 -7.42
C PRO A 417 25.13 8.36 -6.04
N ILE A 418 24.82 7.11 -5.70
CA ILE A 418 25.24 6.44 -4.46
C ILE A 418 25.61 4.98 -4.78
N ASP A 419 26.86 4.61 -4.54
CA ASP A 419 27.33 3.21 -4.70
C ASP A 419 26.98 2.56 -6.04
N GLY A 420 27.03 3.34 -7.14
CA GLY A 420 26.73 2.87 -8.49
C GLY A 420 25.24 2.84 -8.85
N LYS A 421 24.37 3.34 -7.98
CA LYS A 421 22.93 3.53 -8.21
C LYS A 421 22.55 5.00 -8.15
N LEU A 422 21.32 5.32 -8.56
CA LEU A 422 20.74 6.64 -8.46
C LEU A 422 19.63 6.64 -7.40
N GLU A 423 19.92 7.21 -6.21
CA GLU A 423 18.92 7.38 -5.14
C GLU A 423 17.88 8.43 -5.55
N ALA A 424 16.62 8.08 -5.45
CA ALA A 424 15.52 9.00 -5.69
C ALA A 424 15.23 9.85 -4.44
N ARG A 425 15.12 11.17 -4.63
CA ARG A 425 14.69 12.13 -3.61
C ARG A 425 13.65 13.06 -4.21
N PHE A 426 12.65 13.45 -3.42
CA PHE A 426 11.53 14.25 -3.90
C PHE A 426 11.39 15.56 -3.15
N LYS A 427 10.96 16.62 -3.87
CA LYS A 427 10.59 17.92 -3.32
C LYS A 427 9.35 18.44 -4.01
N GLY A 428 8.42 19.03 -3.24
CA GLY A 428 7.18 19.59 -3.74
C GLY A 428 6.15 19.82 -2.63
N PRO A 429 5.00 20.40 -2.93
CA PRO A 429 3.97 20.71 -1.93
C PRO A 429 3.30 19.48 -1.31
N HIS A 430 3.43 18.32 -1.95
CA HIS A 430 2.91 17.02 -1.52
C HIS A 430 3.83 16.29 -0.53
N ILE A 431 5.00 16.84 -0.21
CA ILE A 431 5.97 16.21 0.69
C ILE A 431 5.64 16.59 2.15
N THR A 432 5.70 15.59 3.03
CA THR A 432 5.49 15.78 4.47
C THR A 432 6.45 16.82 5.06
N PRO A 433 6.03 17.64 6.03
CA PRO A 433 6.97 18.45 6.83
C PRO A 433 7.82 17.61 7.78
N GLY A 434 7.48 16.33 8.01
CA GLY A 434 8.25 15.44 8.87
C GLY A 434 7.40 14.45 9.66
N TYR A 435 7.99 13.96 10.74
CA TYR A 435 7.40 12.98 11.64
C TYR A 435 7.00 13.62 12.97
N TRP A 436 5.78 13.36 13.40
CA TRP A 436 5.20 13.93 14.62
C TRP A 436 6.02 13.61 15.84
N ARG A 437 6.47 14.65 16.57
CA ARG A 437 7.30 14.54 17.79
C ARG A 437 8.61 13.73 17.62
N GLN A 438 9.11 13.60 16.38
CA GLN A 438 10.31 12.82 16.05
C GLN A 438 11.30 13.67 15.24
N PRO A 439 11.86 14.77 15.81
CA PRO A 439 12.71 15.72 15.09
C PRO A 439 13.98 15.09 14.49
N ASP A 440 14.61 14.16 15.21
CA ASP A 440 15.84 13.49 14.73
C ASP A 440 15.57 12.60 13.50
N LEU A 441 14.42 11.94 13.47
CA LEU A 441 14.01 11.16 12.30
C LEU A 441 13.65 12.08 11.13
N THR A 442 13.01 13.20 11.42
CA THR A 442 12.70 14.23 10.42
C THR A 442 13.99 14.77 9.80
N ALA A 443 14.97 15.18 10.61
CA ALA A 443 16.24 15.70 10.11
C ALA A 443 16.99 14.69 9.21
N LYS A 444 16.94 13.40 9.55
CA LYS A 444 17.57 12.33 8.75
C LYS A 444 16.84 12.03 7.43
N ALA A 445 15.55 12.33 7.35
CA ALA A 445 14.73 12.03 6.18
C ALA A 445 14.93 12.98 5.02
N PHE A 446 15.53 14.16 5.26
CA PHE A 446 15.76 15.17 4.23
C PHE A 446 17.24 15.36 3.97
N ASP A 447 17.58 15.83 2.77
CA ASP A 447 18.93 16.31 2.48
C ASP A 447 19.06 17.82 2.75
N GLU A 448 20.26 18.37 2.53
CA GLU A 448 20.59 19.76 2.82
C GLU A 448 19.81 20.76 1.94
N GLU A 449 19.30 20.30 0.79
CA GLU A 449 18.47 21.10 -0.13
C GLU A 449 16.95 20.92 0.16
N GLY A 450 16.60 20.14 1.19
CA GLY A 450 15.22 19.89 1.60
C GLY A 450 14.48 18.87 0.71
N PHE A 451 15.19 17.98 0.02
CA PHE A 451 14.59 16.84 -0.68
C PHE A 451 14.40 15.67 0.26
N TYR A 452 13.19 15.12 0.27
CA TYR A 452 12.87 13.89 1.01
C TYR A 452 13.56 12.69 0.37
N LYS A 453 14.30 11.92 1.17
CA LYS A 453 15.00 10.70 0.79
C LYS A 453 14.06 9.51 0.90
N ILE A 454 13.47 9.04 -0.21
CA ILE A 454 12.55 7.90 -0.19
C ILE A 454 13.26 6.57 0.07
N GLY A 455 14.58 6.50 -0.21
CA GLY A 455 15.41 5.32 -0.01
C GLY A 455 15.33 4.29 -1.14
N ASP A 456 14.65 4.62 -2.23
CA ASP A 456 14.54 3.79 -3.43
C ASP A 456 15.55 4.25 -4.48
N ALA A 457 16.06 3.30 -5.27
CA ALA A 457 16.91 3.59 -6.44
C ALA A 457 16.09 3.52 -7.72
N LEU A 458 16.42 4.40 -8.66
CA LEU A 458 15.84 4.43 -10.00
C LEU A 458 16.95 4.43 -11.07
N LYS A 459 16.60 3.96 -12.27
CA LYS A 459 17.45 4.09 -13.45
C LYS A 459 16.60 4.38 -14.69
N PHE A 460 17.13 5.09 -15.67
CA PHE A 460 16.42 5.31 -16.92
C PHE A 460 16.13 3.97 -17.62
N GLU A 461 14.95 3.85 -18.21
CA GLU A 461 14.65 2.73 -19.12
C GLU A 461 15.52 2.84 -20.37
N ASP A 462 15.69 4.05 -20.90
CA ASP A 462 16.62 4.41 -21.98
C ASP A 462 17.26 5.77 -21.66
N GLU A 463 18.59 5.78 -21.44
CA GLU A 463 19.32 7.02 -21.17
C GLU A 463 19.30 8.02 -22.34
N ASN A 464 19.13 7.53 -23.57
CA ASN A 464 19.05 8.36 -24.76
C ASN A 464 17.65 8.91 -25.01
N ASN A 465 16.62 8.31 -24.38
CA ASN A 465 15.23 8.73 -24.44
C ASN A 465 14.58 8.76 -23.06
N PRO A 466 14.88 9.75 -22.22
CA PRO A 466 14.36 9.84 -20.84
C PRO A 466 12.83 9.85 -20.73
N LEU A 467 12.10 10.17 -21.81
CA LEU A 467 10.64 10.13 -21.85
C LEU A 467 10.07 8.71 -21.75
N GLN A 468 10.89 7.67 -21.93
CA GLN A 468 10.49 6.29 -21.65
C GLN A 468 10.31 6.02 -20.15
N GLY A 469 10.77 6.93 -19.28
CA GLY A 469 10.59 6.86 -17.84
C GLY A 469 11.73 6.17 -17.09
N LEU A 470 11.47 5.89 -15.83
CA LEU A 470 12.45 5.37 -14.87
C LEU A 470 11.99 4.01 -14.34
N LEU A 471 12.90 3.06 -14.33
CA LEU A 471 12.71 1.74 -13.76
C LEU A 471 13.08 1.76 -12.27
N PHE A 472 12.29 1.07 -11.45
CA PHE A 472 12.65 0.80 -10.06
C PHE A 472 13.87 -0.13 -10.01
N ASP A 473 14.91 0.28 -9.27
CA ASP A 473 16.20 -0.43 -9.18
C ASP A 473 16.53 -0.91 -7.75
N GLY A 474 15.51 -1.13 -6.94
CA GLY A 474 15.65 -1.67 -5.59
C GLY A 474 15.69 -0.61 -4.50
N ARG A 475 15.82 -1.06 -3.24
CA ARG A 475 15.98 -0.21 -2.07
C ARG A 475 17.43 -0.09 -1.69
N ILE A 476 17.95 1.13 -1.60
CA ILE A 476 19.35 1.40 -1.22
C ILE A 476 19.71 0.69 0.09
N ALA A 477 18.79 0.70 1.06
CA ALA A 477 19.03 0.15 2.38
C ALA A 477 18.97 -1.39 2.46
N GLU A 478 18.41 -2.08 1.46
CA GLU A 478 18.29 -3.54 1.43
C GLU A 478 19.44 -4.20 0.66
N ASP A 479 20.02 -3.49 -0.29
CA ASP A 479 21.13 -3.99 -1.10
C ASP A 479 22.42 -4.09 -0.27
N PHE A 480 23.26 -5.07 -0.58
CA PHE A 480 24.49 -5.34 0.17
C PHE A 480 25.62 -5.84 -0.72
N LYS A 481 26.84 -5.84 -0.18
CA LYS A 481 28.01 -6.46 -0.82
C LYS A 481 28.29 -7.83 -0.20
N LEU A 482 28.62 -8.80 -1.06
CA LEU A 482 29.24 -10.05 -0.63
C LEU A 482 30.67 -9.78 -0.12
N GLY A 483 31.24 -10.71 0.65
CA GLY A 483 32.65 -10.69 1.05
C GLY A 483 33.63 -10.60 -0.11
N THR A 484 33.22 -11.06 -1.30
CA THR A 484 33.96 -10.93 -2.57
C THR A 484 33.92 -9.51 -3.17
N GLY A 485 33.18 -8.57 -2.57
CA GLY A 485 32.95 -7.22 -3.09
C GLY A 485 31.81 -7.13 -4.13
N THR A 486 31.19 -8.25 -4.50
CA THR A 486 30.11 -8.26 -5.47
C THR A 486 28.83 -7.66 -4.88
N TRP A 487 28.24 -6.71 -5.58
CA TRP A 487 26.99 -6.05 -5.18
C TRP A 487 25.78 -6.92 -5.48
N VAL A 488 24.87 -7.06 -4.52
CA VAL A 488 23.62 -7.83 -4.62
C VAL A 488 22.41 -6.88 -4.57
N SER A 489 21.63 -6.85 -5.65
CA SER A 489 20.36 -6.14 -5.71
C SER A 489 19.24 -7.02 -5.19
N VAL A 490 18.82 -6.78 -3.95
CA VAL A 490 17.87 -7.64 -3.21
C VAL A 490 16.48 -7.66 -3.85
N GLY A 491 15.94 -6.51 -4.23
CA GLY A 491 14.59 -6.41 -4.79
C GLY A 491 14.37 -7.25 -6.04
N PRO A 492 15.17 -7.08 -7.12
CA PRO A 492 15.09 -7.90 -8.34
C PRO A 492 15.31 -9.39 -8.07
N LEU A 493 16.29 -9.74 -7.23
CA LEU A 493 16.58 -11.13 -6.90
C LEU A 493 15.41 -11.81 -6.16
N ARG A 494 14.81 -11.10 -5.18
CA ARG A 494 13.62 -11.55 -4.46
C ARG A 494 12.44 -11.81 -5.40
N ALA A 495 12.16 -10.89 -6.32
CA ALA A 495 11.08 -11.01 -7.30
C ALA A 495 11.31 -12.23 -8.23
N ALA A 496 12.53 -12.41 -8.73
CA ALA A 496 12.89 -13.54 -9.57
C ALA A 496 12.77 -14.88 -8.82
N PHE A 497 13.19 -14.92 -7.55
CA PHE A 497 13.09 -16.11 -6.71
C PHE A 497 11.63 -16.50 -6.46
N ILE A 498 10.78 -15.56 -6.02
CA ILE A 498 9.35 -15.80 -5.76
C ILE A 498 8.66 -16.33 -7.03
N SER A 499 8.93 -15.70 -8.19
CA SER A 499 8.35 -16.12 -9.47
C SER A 499 8.76 -17.55 -9.86
N HIS A 500 10.04 -17.90 -9.70
CA HIS A 500 10.57 -19.22 -10.06
C HIS A 500 10.06 -20.34 -9.14
N PHE A 501 9.85 -20.03 -7.85
CA PHE A 501 9.43 -20.98 -6.83
C PHE A 501 7.91 -21.06 -6.64
N ALA A 502 7.13 -20.29 -7.37
CA ALA A 502 5.66 -20.37 -7.30
C ALA A 502 5.14 -21.78 -7.64
N PRO A 503 4.07 -22.26 -7.00
CA PRO A 503 3.29 -21.66 -5.93
C PRO A 503 3.80 -21.98 -4.50
N TYR A 504 5.01 -22.47 -4.32
CA TYR A 504 5.53 -23.06 -3.07
C TYR A 504 6.12 -22.04 -2.10
N VAL A 505 6.32 -20.81 -2.55
CA VAL A 505 6.95 -19.73 -1.78
C VAL A 505 6.04 -18.51 -1.74
N ARG A 506 5.74 -18.04 -0.53
CA ARG A 506 5.02 -16.79 -0.31
C ARG A 506 5.93 -15.59 -0.37
N ASP A 507 7.15 -15.73 0.19
CA ASP A 507 8.16 -14.68 0.22
C ASP A 507 9.55 -15.27 0.51
N VAL A 508 10.59 -14.45 0.38
CA VAL A 508 11.97 -14.84 0.64
C VAL A 508 12.77 -13.66 1.23
N VAL A 509 13.63 -13.96 2.19
CA VAL A 509 14.60 -13.04 2.78
C VAL A 509 15.98 -13.36 2.22
N ILE A 510 16.62 -12.38 1.58
CA ILE A 510 17.93 -12.54 0.95
C ILE A 510 19.02 -12.17 1.96
N GLY A 511 19.91 -13.09 2.25
CA GLY A 511 21.09 -12.88 3.10
C GLY A 511 22.39 -13.07 2.33
N GLY A 512 23.50 -12.56 2.89
CA GLY A 512 24.81 -12.68 2.27
C GLY A 512 25.75 -11.51 2.49
N ALA A 513 25.34 -10.48 3.23
CA ALA A 513 26.21 -9.36 3.59
C ALA A 513 27.48 -9.89 4.26
N ASP A 514 28.65 -9.52 3.71
CA ASP A 514 29.97 -9.93 4.16
C ASP A 514 30.22 -11.46 4.14
N ARG A 515 29.40 -12.23 3.41
CA ARG A 515 29.54 -13.68 3.17
C ARG A 515 30.00 -13.93 1.73
N ASP A 516 30.53 -15.14 1.48
CA ASP A 516 31.08 -15.51 0.17
C ASP A 516 29.99 -15.73 -0.90
N TYR A 517 28.75 -15.99 -0.48
CA TYR A 517 27.64 -16.30 -1.36
C TYR A 517 26.29 -15.91 -0.77
N ILE A 518 25.28 -15.88 -1.63
CA ILE A 518 23.89 -15.59 -1.25
C ILE A 518 23.24 -16.84 -0.65
N GLY A 519 22.70 -16.69 0.56
CA GLY A 519 21.78 -17.63 1.19
C GLY A 519 20.41 -17.00 1.39
N VAL A 520 19.35 -17.82 1.50
CA VAL A 520 18.00 -17.31 1.64
C VAL A 520 17.22 -18.01 2.76
N ILE A 521 16.43 -17.22 3.51
CA ILE A 521 15.38 -17.75 4.39
C ILE A 521 14.06 -17.69 3.61
N VAL A 522 13.48 -18.85 3.35
CA VAL A 522 12.26 -18.97 2.55
C VAL A 522 11.04 -18.97 3.45
N ILE A 523 10.06 -18.16 3.13
CA ILE A 523 8.72 -18.17 3.74
C ILE A 523 7.82 -19.02 2.84
N PRO A 524 7.61 -20.32 3.19
CA PRO A 524 6.95 -21.28 2.31
C PRO A 524 5.43 -21.17 2.34
N ASP A 525 4.78 -21.65 1.29
CA ASP A 525 3.38 -22.01 1.31
C ASP A 525 3.24 -23.48 1.72
N VAL A 526 3.00 -23.71 3.02
CA VAL A 526 2.97 -25.07 3.60
C VAL A 526 1.86 -25.92 2.98
N GLU A 527 0.69 -25.33 2.69
CA GLU A 527 -0.42 -26.06 2.11
C GLU A 527 -0.10 -26.56 0.69
N ALA A 528 0.55 -25.71 -0.12
CA ALA A 528 1.01 -26.11 -1.45
C ALA A 528 2.08 -27.21 -1.43
N LEU A 529 2.78 -27.39 -0.30
CA LEU A 529 3.86 -28.35 -0.10
C LEU A 529 3.41 -29.70 0.46
N ARG A 530 2.22 -29.78 1.12
CA ARG A 530 1.73 -31.03 1.74
C ARG A 530 1.72 -32.24 0.78
N LYS A 531 1.48 -32.00 -0.51
CA LYS A 531 1.51 -33.06 -1.53
C LYS A 531 2.87 -33.75 -1.72
N TYR A 532 3.96 -33.15 -1.22
CA TYR A 532 5.32 -33.73 -1.23
C TYR A 532 5.67 -34.46 0.08
N ALA A 533 4.71 -34.53 1.01
CA ALA A 533 4.81 -35.26 2.27
C ALA A 533 3.55 -36.14 2.46
N PRO A 534 3.26 -37.08 1.53
CA PRO A 534 1.98 -37.80 1.48
C PRO A 534 1.79 -38.79 2.62
N ASP A 535 2.85 -39.18 3.31
CA ASP A 535 2.89 -40.06 4.49
C ASP A 535 2.57 -39.32 5.80
N LEU A 536 2.56 -38.01 5.81
CA LEU A 536 2.18 -37.21 6.97
C LEU A 536 0.65 -37.00 7.04
N PRO A 537 0.08 -36.90 8.27
CA PRO A 537 -1.30 -36.50 8.45
C PRO A 537 -1.62 -35.15 7.78
N LYS A 538 -2.86 -34.96 7.34
CA LYS A 538 -3.29 -33.70 6.69
C LYS A 538 -3.14 -32.47 7.60
N ASP A 539 -3.21 -32.66 8.89
CA ASP A 539 -3.07 -31.67 9.96
C ASP A 539 -1.67 -31.64 10.59
N ALA A 540 -0.68 -32.35 9.99
CA ALA A 540 0.70 -32.34 10.46
C ALA A 540 1.23 -30.91 10.63
N ALA A 541 2.04 -30.67 11.67
CA ALA A 541 2.61 -29.38 11.95
C ALA A 541 3.47 -28.89 10.76
N ALA A 542 3.51 -27.55 10.57
CA ALA A 542 4.30 -26.96 9.49
C ALA A 542 5.77 -27.41 9.51
N ALA A 543 6.35 -27.49 10.71
CA ALA A 543 7.75 -27.95 10.88
C ALA A 543 7.98 -29.35 10.32
N ASP A 544 7.06 -30.28 10.58
CA ASP A 544 7.18 -31.68 10.11
C ASP A 544 7.07 -31.76 8.58
N VAL A 545 6.13 -31.00 8.00
CA VAL A 545 5.97 -30.92 6.53
C VAL A 545 7.23 -30.35 5.89
N LEU A 546 7.80 -29.27 6.44
CA LEU A 546 8.98 -28.62 5.87
C LEU A 546 10.27 -29.43 6.09
N ASP A 547 10.33 -30.27 7.13
CA ASP A 547 11.47 -31.16 7.39
C ASP A 547 11.42 -32.45 6.54
N HIS A 548 10.27 -32.75 5.93
CA HIS A 548 10.06 -33.95 5.13
C HIS A 548 11.01 -34.03 3.92
N ALA A 549 11.57 -35.22 3.67
CA ALA A 549 12.56 -35.46 2.64
C ALA A 549 12.06 -35.08 1.22
N GLY A 550 10.79 -35.36 0.91
CA GLY A 550 10.16 -35.01 -0.37
C GLY A 550 10.05 -33.51 -0.59
N VAL A 551 9.77 -32.73 0.46
CA VAL A 551 9.72 -31.25 0.39
C VAL A 551 11.14 -30.70 0.17
N LYS A 552 12.14 -31.19 0.91
CA LYS A 552 13.54 -30.78 0.74
C LYS A 552 14.08 -31.14 -0.65
N ALA A 553 13.74 -32.32 -1.19
CA ALA A 553 14.09 -32.70 -2.54
C ALA A 553 13.49 -31.75 -3.58
N LYS A 554 12.19 -31.43 -3.44
CA LYS A 554 11.53 -30.47 -4.34
C LYS A 554 12.19 -29.10 -4.33
N PHE A 555 12.53 -28.58 -3.16
CA PHE A 555 13.23 -27.30 -3.05
C PHE A 555 14.65 -27.36 -3.60
N ARG A 556 15.37 -28.47 -3.45
CA ARG A 556 16.71 -28.67 -4.04
C ARG A 556 16.63 -28.62 -5.57
N ASP A 557 15.65 -29.27 -6.17
CA ASP A 557 15.46 -29.26 -7.63
C ASP A 557 15.16 -27.85 -8.14
N LEU A 558 14.27 -27.11 -7.44
CA LEU A 558 13.96 -25.73 -7.78
C LEU A 558 15.19 -24.82 -7.65
N LEU A 559 15.97 -24.99 -6.57
CA LEU A 559 17.16 -24.19 -6.31
C LEU A 559 18.25 -24.45 -7.35
N ASN A 560 18.49 -25.72 -7.73
CA ASN A 560 19.40 -26.10 -8.80
C ASN A 560 18.98 -25.46 -10.14
N ASN A 561 17.69 -25.49 -10.47
CA ASN A 561 17.19 -24.91 -11.71
C ASN A 561 17.30 -23.38 -11.69
N PHE A 562 17.06 -22.75 -10.56
CA PHE A 562 17.25 -21.30 -10.38
C PHE A 562 18.71 -20.91 -10.54
N ALA A 563 19.64 -21.68 -9.95
CA ALA A 563 21.07 -21.44 -10.05
C ALA A 563 21.62 -21.54 -11.50
N LYS A 564 21.01 -22.40 -12.35
CA LYS A 564 21.37 -22.50 -13.78
C LYS A 564 21.04 -21.24 -14.58
N SER A 565 20.04 -20.48 -14.16
CA SER A 565 19.65 -19.21 -14.79
C SER A 565 20.46 -18.01 -14.30
N SER A 566 21.30 -18.18 -13.27
CA SER A 566 22.11 -17.10 -12.71
C SER A 566 23.26 -16.72 -13.64
N THR A 567 23.55 -15.40 -13.71
CA THR A 567 24.62 -14.83 -14.55
C THR A 567 25.91 -14.59 -13.77
N GLY A 568 25.89 -14.74 -12.45
CA GLY A 568 27.06 -14.54 -11.59
C GLY A 568 26.74 -14.66 -10.11
N SER A 569 27.71 -14.35 -9.25
CA SER A 569 27.56 -14.42 -7.79
C SER A 569 26.54 -13.43 -7.24
N SER A 570 26.24 -12.34 -7.96
CA SER A 570 25.26 -11.32 -7.57
C SER A 570 23.80 -11.79 -7.55
N ASN A 571 23.50 -12.90 -8.24
CA ASN A 571 22.14 -13.44 -8.34
C ASN A 571 22.09 -14.97 -8.21
N ARG A 572 23.20 -15.60 -7.82
CA ARG A 572 23.28 -17.05 -7.60
C ARG A 572 23.03 -17.40 -6.14
N VAL A 573 21.87 -17.96 -5.85
CA VAL A 573 21.52 -18.45 -4.51
C VAL A 573 22.11 -19.84 -4.31
N MET A 574 22.95 -19.98 -3.28
CA MET A 574 23.69 -21.23 -3.00
C MET A 574 23.02 -22.10 -1.96
N ARG A 575 22.32 -21.49 -1.00
CA ARG A 575 21.70 -22.16 0.15
C ARG A 575 20.34 -21.59 0.47
N ALA A 576 19.44 -22.44 0.93
CA ALA A 576 18.13 -22.05 1.42
C ALA A 576 17.78 -22.76 2.73
N ILE A 577 17.05 -22.08 3.62
CA ILE A 577 16.46 -22.66 4.81
C ILE A 577 14.97 -22.29 4.87
N LEU A 578 14.11 -23.28 5.16
CA LEU A 578 12.66 -23.06 5.20
C LEU A 578 12.23 -22.59 6.59
N LEU A 579 11.49 -21.49 6.65
CA LEU A 579 10.98 -20.91 7.90
C LEU A 579 9.70 -21.63 8.32
N ALA A 580 9.75 -22.36 9.43
CA ALA A 580 8.58 -23.08 9.96
C ALA A 580 7.64 -22.17 10.78
N GLU A 581 8.22 -21.26 11.55
CA GLU A 581 7.45 -20.26 12.30
C GLU A 581 7.16 -19.05 11.43
N PRO A 582 5.87 -18.63 11.27
CA PRO A 582 5.53 -17.45 10.49
C PRO A 582 6.25 -16.19 11.01
N PRO A 583 6.55 -15.23 10.13
CA PRO A 583 7.09 -13.94 10.54
C PRO A 583 6.16 -13.21 11.52
N SER A 584 6.72 -12.66 12.59
CA SER A 584 5.98 -12.01 13.68
C SER A 584 5.73 -10.52 13.41
N LEU A 585 4.47 -10.08 13.63
CA LEU A 585 4.08 -8.69 13.60
C LEU A 585 4.69 -7.91 14.79
N ASP A 586 4.69 -8.49 15.99
CA ASP A 586 5.10 -7.81 17.23
C ASP A 586 6.57 -7.43 17.19
N VAL A 587 7.46 -8.33 16.75
CA VAL A 587 8.88 -8.01 16.59
C VAL A 587 9.23 -7.38 15.23
N GLY A 588 8.25 -7.09 14.39
CA GLY A 588 8.42 -6.33 13.15
C GLY A 588 9.04 -7.10 11.98
N GLU A 589 9.03 -8.43 12.01
CA GLU A 589 9.46 -9.27 10.88
C GLU A 589 8.52 -9.15 9.67
N ILE A 590 7.24 -8.92 9.95
CA ILE A 590 6.22 -8.61 8.96
C ILE A 590 5.52 -7.31 9.33
N THR A 591 5.16 -6.54 8.33
CA THR A 591 4.38 -5.31 8.52
C THR A 591 2.89 -5.64 8.65
N ASP A 592 2.10 -4.66 9.12
CA ASP A 592 0.64 -4.73 9.15
C ASP A 592 -0.01 -4.91 7.76
N LYS A 593 0.75 -4.62 6.70
CA LYS A 593 0.37 -4.83 5.28
C LYS A 593 0.75 -6.22 4.74
N GLY A 594 1.39 -7.05 5.56
CA GLY A 594 1.88 -8.36 5.15
C GLY A 594 3.23 -8.35 4.41
N SER A 595 3.90 -7.20 4.30
CA SER A 595 5.22 -7.12 3.67
C SER A 595 6.32 -7.55 4.65
N ILE A 596 7.28 -8.32 4.16
CA ILE A 596 8.42 -8.80 4.96
C ILE A 596 9.45 -7.68 5.14
N ASN A 597 9.90 -7.50 6.38
CA ASN A 597 11.01 -6.65 6.74
C ASN A 597 12.30 -7.49 6.75
N GLN A 598 13.05 -7.43 5.66
CA GLN A 598 14.29 -8.19 5.47
C GLN A 598 15.26 -8.04 6.65
N ARG A 599 15.51 -6.80 7.08
CA ARG A 599 16.45 -6.52 8.17
C ARG A 599 15.98 -7.10 9.51
N ALA A 600 14.71 -6.96 9.83
CA ALA A 600 14.15 -7.50 11.08
C ALA A 600 14.27 -9.02 11.11
N VAL A 601 13.90 -9.70 10.02
CA VAL A 601 14.04 -11.17 9.93
C VAL A 601 15.49 -11.60 10.08
N LEU A 602 16.42 -10.99 9.33
CA LEU A 602 17.85 -11.32 9.44
C LEU A 602 18.42 -11.09 10.83
N SER A 603 17.98 -10.03 11.51
CA SER A 603 18.41 -9.70 12.87
C SER A 603 17.83 -10.65 13.92
N HIS A 604 16.51 -10.87 13.91
CA HIS A 604 15.84 -11.71 14.91
C HIS A 604 16.12 -13.19 14.72
N ARG A 605 16.26 -13.64 13.46
CA ARG A 605 16.59 -15.02 13.10
C ARG A 605 18.12 -15.24 12.92
N LYS A 606 18.94 -14.47 13.63
CA LYS A 606 20.41 -14.54 13.51
C LYS A 606 20.93 -15.98 13.64
N ALA A 607 20.42 -16.77 14.58
CA ALA A 607 20.80 -18.16 14.75
C ALA A 607 20.55 -19.00 13.48
N MET A 608 19.41 -18.78 12.79
CA MET A 608 19.07 -19.44 11.53
C MET A 608 19.98 -18.95 10.38
N VAL A 609 20.35 -17.66 10.40
CA VAL A 609 21.33 -17.12 9.43
C VAL A 609 22.69 -17.79 9.63
N GLU A 610 23.20 -17.92 10.85
CA GLU A 610 24.47 -18.61 11.12
C GLU A 610 24.39 -20.10 10.77
N GLU A 611 23.26 -20.76 11.05
CA GLU A 611 23.01 -22.15 10.63
C GLU A 611 23.08 -22.30 9.11
N MET A 612 22.50 -21.36 8.36
CA MET A 612 22.51 -21.37 6.89
C MET A 612 23.94 -21.33 6.31
N TYR A 613 24.86 -20.65 7.00
CA TYR A 613 26.26 -20.52 6.57
C TYR A 613 27.21 -21.51 7.27
N SER A 614 26.71 -22.43 8.12
CA SER A 614 27.54 -23.42 8.82
C SER A 614 28.27 -24.33 7.85
N ASP A 615 29.47 -24.79 8.23
CA ASP A 615 30.21 -25.80 7.48
C ASP A 615 30.67 -26.91 8.45
N PRO A 616 30.23 -28.17 8.26
CA PRO A 616 29.30 -28.63 7.20
C PRO A 616 27.87 -28.04 7.39
N PRO A 617 27.08 -27.96 6.29
CA PRO A 617 25.70 -27.46 6.38
C PRO A 617 24.83 -28.39 7.23
N SER A 618 23.96 -27.81 8.06
CA SER A 618 23.00 -28.59 8.86
C SER A 618 22.00 -29.34 7.97
N PRO A 619 21.32 -30.38 8.47
CA PRO A 619 20.29 -31.13 7.72
C PRO A 619 19.09 -30.28 7.28
N ARG A 620 18.87 -29.11 7.90
CA ARG A 620 17.80 -28.17 7.53
C ARG A 620 18.17 -27.31 6.32
N VAL A 621 19.46 -27.16 6.03
CA VAL A 621 19.95 -26.31 4.94
C VAL A 621 19.91 -27.08 3.62
N ILE A 622 19.17 -26.51 2.67
CA ILE A 622 19.09 -27.01 1.31
C ILE A 622 20.21 -26.33 0.50
N THR A 623 21.06 -27.11 -0.11
CA THR A 623 22.20 -26.64 -0.91
C THR A 623 22.01 -27.00 -2.38
N ILE A 624 22.55 -26.18 -3.29
CA ILE A 624 22.70 -26.60 -4.69
C ILE A 624 23.72 -27.72 -4.83
N ASP A 625 23.60 -28.52 -5.88
CA ASP A 625 24.55 -29.53 -6.21
C ASP A 625 25.88 -28.90 -6.68
N LYS A 626 27.01 -29.53 -6.34
CA LYS A 626 28.37 -29.03 -6.67
C LYS A 626 28.62 -28.87 -8.18
N LYS A 627 27.73 -29.39 -9.04
CA LYS A 627 27.81 -29.33 -10.52
C LYS A 627 26.74 -28.44 -11.16
N ALA A 628 25.91 -27.72 -10.39
CA ALA A 628 24.84 -26.87 -10.90
C ALA A 628 25.32 -25.44 -11.27
#